data_744bf9bda3ec617903753cc3a68767bf
#
_entry.id   744bf9bda3ec617903753cc3a68767bf
#
_cell.length_a   1.000
_cell.length_b   1.000
_cell.length_c   1.000
_cell.angle_alpha   90.00
_cell.angle_beta   90.00
_cell.angle_gamma   90.00
#
_symmetry.space_group_name_H-M   'P 1'
#
loop_
_entity.id
_entity.type
_entity.pdbx_description
1 polymer ?
#
loop_
_entity_poly.entity_id
_entity_poly.type
_entity_poly.pdbx_seq_one_letter_code
_entity_poly.pdbx_strand_id
1 'polypeptide(L)'
;MEHRVSADGGLPALPPAMPQFPPHPLRRACAWLLRRCGWRLVGEFPDLPRLVVIAAPHSSWWDGVWGLLCKVALGADIAFMAKRELFLGPLGWLLRRLGGIPIERAAAHGLVEQMVARFRASPQLWLGIAPEGTRKHVHAWKSGFWHIARAAEVPILPAAFDYPSRTITIGPLFQPSADLHADLAALRAFYAPFRGKHRNA
;
A
#
# COMPACT_ATOMS: atom_id res chain seq x y z
N MET A 1 -22.23 6.12 -7.46
CA MET A 1 -20.92 6.53 -8.03
C MET A 1 -20.33 5.28 -8.68
N GLU A 2 -20.50 5.15 -10.00
CA GLU A 2 -20.13 3.95 -10.74
C GLU A 2 -18.61 3.81 -10.78
N HIS A 3 -18.11 2.71 -10.24
CA HIS A 3 -16.70 2.34 -10.33
C HIS A 3 -16.37 2.03 -11.80
N ARG A 4 -15.66 2.94 -12.46
CA ARG A 4 -15.12 2.68 -13.80
C ARG A 4 -14.08 1.55 -13.72
N VAL A 5 -14.53 0.34 -13.94
CA VAL A 5 -13.66 -0.75 -14.38
C VAL A 5 -13.31 -0.42 -15.83
N SER A 6 -12.03 -0.30 -16.16
CA SER A 6 -11.62 -0.20 -17.57
C SER A 6 -12.20 -1.39 -18.31
N ALA A 7 -13.09 -1.15 -19.29
CA ALA A 7 -13.81 -2.18 -20.03
C ALA A 7 -12.89 -3.21 -20.72
N ASP A 8 -11.63 -2.87 -20.93
CA ASP A 8 -10.62 -3.70 -21.63
C ASP A 8 -9.78 -4.60 -20.70
N GLY A 9 -10.12 -4.71 -19.39
CA GLY A 9 -9.32 -5.51 -18.44
C GLY A 9 -7.87 -5.01 -18.27
N GLY A 10 -7.56 -3.81 -18.77
CA GLY A 10 -6.27 -3.15 -18.63
C GLY A 10 -6.13 -2.50 -17.24
N LEU A 11 -4.89 -2.38 -16.77
CA LEU A 11 -4.60 -1.59 -15.58
C LEU A 11 -4.83 -0.10 -15.91
N PRO A 12 -5.34 0.72 -14.94
CA PRO A 12 -5.57 2.13 -15.16
C PRO A 12 -4.26 2.88 -15.44
N ALA A 13 -4.35 3.95 -16.22
CA ALA A 13 -3.24 4.89 -16.34
C ALA A 13 -3.02 5.60 -14.99
N LEU A 14 -1.76 5.80 -14.62
CA LEU A 14 -1.44 6.50 -13.39
C LEU A 14 -1.53 8.02 -13.58
N PRO A 15 -2.04 8.74 -12.57
CA PRO A 15 -2.06 10.21 -12.59
C PRO A 15 -0.64 10.80 -12.66
N PRO A 16 -0.47 11.98 -13.29
CA PRO A 16 0.86 12.57 -13.53
C PRO A 16 1.64 12.92 -12.27
N ALA A 17 0.99 13.36 -11.20
CA ALA A 17 1.68 13.70 -9.96
C ALA A 17 2.06 12.46 -9.12
N MET A 18 1.47 11.29 -9.39
CA MET A 18 1.81 10.05 -8.70
C MET A 18 3.25 9.62 -9.02
N PRO A 19 4.07 9.23 -8.02
CA PRO A 19 5.41 8.71 -8.27
C PRO A 19 5.38 7.47 -9.18
N GLN A 20 6.21 7.47 -10.23
CA GLN A 20 6.22 6.40 -11.24
C GLN A 20 7.64 5.94 -11.55
N PHE A 21 7.79 4.63 -11.76
CA PHE A 21 9.02 4.08 -12.33
C PHE A 21 9.12 4.34 -13.83
N PRO A 22 10.35 4.48 -14.36
CA PRO A 22 10.56 4.46 -15.80
C PRO A 22 9.92 3.21 -16.45
N PRO A 23 9.46 3.32 -17.70
CA PRO A 23 8.93 2.18 -18.44
C PRO A 23 9.91 1.00 -18.44
N HIS A 24 9.41 -0.20 -18.11
CA HIS A 24 10.23 -1.40 -18.02
C HIS A 24 9.45 -2.62 -18.58
N PRO A 25 10.08 -3.53 -19.33
CA PRO A 25 9.39 -4.68 -19.94
C PRO A 25 8.70 -5.60 -18.93
N LEU A 26 9.18 -5.68 -17.68
CA LEU A 26 8.55 -6.43 -16.61
C LEU A 26 7.12 -5.95 -16.28
N ARG A 27 6.74 -4.70 -16.60
CA ARG A 27 5.37 -4.22 -16.40
C ARG A 27 4.36 -5.10 -17.13
N ARG A 28 4.64 -5.43 -18.41
CA ARG A 28 3.77 -6.27 -19.24
C ARG A 28 3.67 -7.69 -18.68
N ALA A 29 4.81 -8.26 -18.26
CA ALA A 29 4.85 -9.61 -17.67
C ALA A 29 4.07 -9.67 -16.35
N CYS A 30 4.25 -8.70 -15.47
CA CYS A 30 3.51 -8.60 -14.19
C CYS A 30 2.00 -8.39 -14.43
N ALA A 31 1.62 -7.53 -15.37
CA ALA A 31 0.22 -7.31 -15.74
C ALA A 31 -0.43 -8.59 -16.33
N TRP A 32 0.30 -9.32 -17.18
CA TRP A 32 -0.14 -10.61 -17.71
C TRP A 32 -0.34 -11.62 -16.57
N LEU A 33 0.61 -11.72 -15.64
CA LEU A 33 0.54 -12.65 -14.52
C LEU A 33 -0.64 -12.34 -13.59
N LEU A 34 -0.87 -11.08 -13.24
CA LEU A 34 -2.03 -10.67 -12.45
C LEU A 34 -3.34 -11.11 -13.11
N ARG A 35 -3.51 -10.81 -14.41
CA ARG A 35 -4.70 -11.22 -15.18
C ARG A 35 -4.84 -12.73 -15.24
N ARG A 36 -3.75 -13.46 -15.49
CA ARG A 36 -3.75 -14.95 -15.58
C ARG A 36 -4.16 -15.59 -14.25
N CYS A 37 -3.82 -14.95 -13.14
CA CYS A 37 -4.22 -15.36 -11.79
C CYS A 37 -5.60 -14.82 -11.38
N GLY A 38 -6.28 -14.07 -12.25
CA GLY A 38 -7.60 -13.53 -12.02
C GLY A 38 -7.65 -12.30 -11.11
N TRP A 39 -6.49 -11.71 -10.77
CA TRP A 39 -6.45 -10.49 -9.97
C TRP A 39 -6.80 -9.25 -10.78
N ARG A 40 -7.61 -8.38 -10.19
CA ARG A 40 -8.07 -7.13 -10.77
C ARG A 40 -7.80 -5.97 -9.82
N LEU A 41 -7.59 -4.80 -10.38
CA LEU A 41 -7.52 -3.54 -9.63
C LEU A 41 -8.83 -2.77 -9.85
N VAL A 42 -9.40 -2.27 -8.76
CA VAL A 42 -10.67 -1.52 -8.76
C VAL A 42 -10.46 -0.21 -8.02
N GLY A 43 -11.06 0.86 -8.49
CA GLY A 43 -10.92 2.22 -7.94
C GLY A 43 -9.93 3.07 -8.72
N GLU A 44 -9.75 4.30 -8.27
CA GLU A 44 -8.96 5.34 -8.93
C GLU A 44 -7.85 5.83 -8.00
N PHE A 45 -6.70 6.17 -8.60
CA PHE A 45 -5.59 6.79 -7.87
C PHE A 45 -5.76 8.30 -7.86
N PRO A 46 -5.52 8.97 -6.71
CA PRO A 46 -5.54 10.41 -6.64
C PRO A 46 -4.31 11.01 -7.34
N ASP A 47 -4.48 12.15 -7.99
CA ASP A 47 -3.38 12.91 -8.62
C ASP A 47 -2.62 13.71 -7.56
N LEU A 48 -1.89 13.03 -6.70
CA LEU A 48 -1.14 13.60 -5.58
C LEU A 48 0.30 13.10 -5.55
N PRO A 49 1.28 13.98 -5.32
CA PRO A 49 2.69 13.58 -5.25
C PRO A 49 3.05 12.83 -3.96
N ARG A 50 2.31 13.05 -2.86
CA ARG A 50 2.65 12.51 -1.54
C ARG A 50 1.42 12.00 -0.82
N LEU A 51 1.47 10.77 -0.31
CA LEU A 51 0.44 10.19 0.56
C LEU A 51 0.95 8.92 1.26
N VAL A 52 0.23 8.46 2.28
CA VAL A 52 0.40 7.15 2.90
C VAL A 52 -0.62 6.17 2.33
N VAL A 53 -0.16 5.05 1.78
CA VAL A 53 -1.04 3.93 1.39
C VAL A 53 -1.13 2.96 2.55
N ILE A 54 -2.33 2.62 2.99
CA ILE A 54 -2.51 1.52 3.94
C ILE A 54 -3.07 0.30 3.23
N ALA A 55 -2.39 -0.84 3.38
CA ALA A 55 -2.74 -2.09 2.71
C ALA A 55 -3.20 -3.13 3.74
N ALA A 56 -4.48 -3.51 3.69
CA ALA A 56 -5.10 -4.52 4.54
C ALA A 56 -6.21 -5.27 3.77
N PRO A 57 -6.69 -6.43 4.26
CA PRO A 57 -6.09 -7.25 5.32
C PRO A 57 -4.70 -7.78 4.92
N HIS A 58 -3.75 -7.78 5.88
CA HIS A 58 -2.43 -8.34 5.67
C HIS A 58 -2.30 -9.68 6.41
N SER A 59 -2.78 -10.74 5.78
CA SER A 59 -2.95 -12.07 6.39
C SER A 59 -2.00 -13.13 5.84
N SER A 60 -1.28 -12.84 4.76
CA SER A 60 -0.45 -13.80 4.04
C SER A 60 0.82 -13.17 3.45
N TRP A 61 1.82 -14.00 3.14
CA TRP A 61 2.96 -13.59 2.30
C TRP A 61 2.52 -13.21 0.88
N TRP A 62 1.42 -13.81 0.41
CA TRP A 62 0.88 -13.54 -0.91
C TRP A 62 0.38 -12.11 -1.09
N ASP A 63 -0.02 -11.44 0.01
CA ASP A 63 -0.43 -10.02 -0.04
C ASP A 63 0.73 -9.14 -0.53
N GLY A 64 1.95 -9.43 -0.02
CA GLY A 64 3.16 -8.78 -0.50
C GLY A 64 3.47 -9.10 -1.97
N VAL A 65 3.29 -10.36 -2.39
CA VAL A 65 3.51 -10.78 -3.79
C VAL A 65 2.53 -10.07 -4.72
N TRP A 66 1.23 -10.10 -4.43
CA TRP A 66 0.22 -9.45 -5.26
C TRP A 66 0.37 -7.93 -5.27
N GLY A 67 0.68 -7.32 -4.12
CA GLY A 67 0.95 -5.89 -4.03
C GLY A 67 2.17 -5.47 -4.85
N LEU A 68 3.28 -6.21 -4.78
CA LEU A 68 4.48 -5.94 -5.59
C LEU A 68 4.24 -6.17 -7.08
N LEU A 69 3.54 -7.24 -7.47
CA LEU A 69 3.16 -7.48 -8.85
C LEU A 69 2.28 -6.36 -9.39
N CYS A 70 1.27 -5.93 -8.63
CA CYS A 70 0.39 -4.82 -8.99
C CYS A 70 1.19 -3.51 -9.15
N LYS A 71 2.04 -3.18 -8.18
CA LYS A 71 2.92 -2.02 -8.22
C LYS A 71 3.80 -1.98 -9.48
N VAL A 72 4.48 -3.10 -9.80
CA VAL A 72 5.33 -3.20 -11.00
C VAL A 72 4.51 -3.15 -12.27
N ALA A 73 3.37 -3.83 -12.32
CA ALA A 73 2.48 -3.83 -13.47
C ALA A 73 1.95 -2.43 -13.82
N LEU A 74 1.60 -1.65 -12.79
CA LEU A 74 1.21 -0.25 -12.92
C LEU A 74 2.40 0.65 -13.29
N GLY A 75 3.60 0.31 -12.87
CA GLY A 75 4.76 1.21 -12.87
C GLY A 75 4.71 2.24 -11.75
N ALA A 76 3.97 1.97 -10.68
CA ALA A 76 3.83 2.86 -9.54
C ALA A 76 5.06 2.81 -8.63
N ASP A 77 5.66 3.94 -8.33
CA ASP A 77 6.76 4.01 -7.36
C ASP A 77 6.23 4.27 -5.95
N ILE A 78 5.75 3.19 -5.31
CA ILE A 78 5.27 3.19 -3.93
C ILE A 78 6.37 2.58 -3.07
N ALA A 79 7.02 3.37 -2.22
CA ALA A 79 7.90 2.85 -1.18
C ALA A 79 7.09 2.04 -0.15
N PHE A 80 7.67 1.02 0.45
CA PHE A 80 6.97 0.20 1.44
C PHE A 80 7.89 -0.21 2.59
N MET A 81 7.35 -0.26 3.79
CA MET A 81 8.08 -0.70 4.96
C MET A 81 8.01 -2.22 5.11
N ALA A 82 9.16 -2.86 5.34
CA ALA A 82 9.21 -4.29 5.60
C ALA A 82 10.29 -4.62 6.66
N LYS A 83 10.16 -5.79 7.26
CA LYS A 83 11.05 -6.28 8.31
C LYS A 83 12.50 -6.35 7.81
N ARG A 84 13.46 -5.82 8.58
CA ARG A 84 14.89 -5.73 8.23
C ARG A 84 15.48 -7.05 7.75
N GLU A 85 15.07 -8.15 8.36
CA GLU A 85 15.58 -9.49 8.03
C GLU A 85 15.22 -9.96 6.62
N LEU A 86 14.21 -9.37 5.99
CA LEU A 86 13.86 -9.63 4.59
C LEU A 86 14.85 -8.99 3.60
N PHE A 87 15.67 -8.07 4.08
CA PHE A 87 16.61 -7.32 3.23
C PHE A 87 18.02 -7.95 3.16
N LEU A 88 18.11 -9.25 3.39
CA LEU A 88 19.34 -10.03 3.25
C LEU A 88 19.42 -10.70 1.87
N GLY A 89 20.63 -10.84 1.34
CA GLY A 89 20.91 -11.54 0.08
C GLY A 89 20.17 -10.98 -1.14
N PRO A 90 19.96 -11.81 -2.18
CA PRO A 90 19.32 -11.39 -3.44
C PRO A 90 17.90 -10.84 -3.27
N LEU A 91 17.12 -11.41 -2.37
CA LEU A 91 15.78 -10.91 -2.04
C LEU A 91 15.85 -9.50 -1.48
N GLY A 92 16.81 -9.24 -0.59
CA GLY A 92 16.99 -7.91 0.00
C GLY A 92 17.37 -6.86 -1.04
N TRP A 93 18.24 -7.23 -1.99
CA TRP A 93 18.55 -6.37 -3.12
C TRP A 93 17.32 -6.05 -3.96
N LEU A 94 16.52 -7.05 -4.31
CA LEU A 94 15.27 -6.87 -5.07
C LEU A 94 14.28 -5.98 -4.33
N LEU A 95 14.04 -6.22 -3.02
CA LEU A 95 13.11 -5.42 -2.23
C LEU A 95 13.56 -3.95 -2.18
N ARG A 96 14.87 -3.66 -1.99
CA ARG A 96 15.38 -2.28 -2.05
C ARG A 96 15.16 -1.66 -3.42
N ARG A 97 15.41 -2.40 -4.49
CA ARG A 97 15.19 -1.94 -5.87
C ARG A 97 13.72 -1.60 -6.14
N LEU A 98 12.81 -2.29 -5.45
CA LEU A 98 11.37 -2.04 -5.51
C LEU A 98 10.88 -0.99 -4.49
N GLY A 99 11.77 -0.21 -3.87
CA GLY A 99 11.40 0.84 -2.92
C GLY A 99 11.14 0.34 -1.49
N GLY A 100 11.62 -0.86 -1.15
CA GLY A 100 11.51 -1.39 0.20
C GLY A 100 12.40 -0.64 1.20
N ILE A 101 11.80 -0.26 2.33
CA ILE A 101 12.47 0.40 3.46
C ILE A 101 12.58 -0.61 4.59
N PRO A 102 13.82 -1.03 4.97
CA PRO A 102 14.00 -1.93 6.09
C PRO A 102 13.67 -1.22 7.40
N ILE A 103 12.80 -1.84 8.20
CA ILE A 103 12.45 -1.34 9.53
C ILE A 103 12.78 -2.36 10.60
N GLU A 104 13.27 -1.86 11.73
CA GLU A 104 13.47 -2.63 12.94
C GLU A 104 12.27 -2.44 13.85
N ARG A 105 11.43 -3.47 13.98
CA ARG A 105 10.16 -3.35 14.72
C ARG A 105 10.34 -3.18 16.22
N ALA A 106 11.49 -3.58 16.75
CA ALA A 106 11.85 -3.37 18.16
C ALA A 106 12.26 -1.92 18.45
N ALA A 107 12.78 -1.20 17.44
CA ALA A 107 13.17 0.20 17.53
C ALA A 107 12.08 1.12 16.93
N ALA A 108 10.84 0.99 17.41
CA ALA A 108 9.72 1.80 16.92
C ALA A 108 9.86 3.29 17.26
N HIS A 109 10.69 3.62 18.26
CA HIS A 109 11.02 5.00 18.58
C HIS A 109 11.80 5.64 17.43
N GLY A 110 11.34 6.80 16.98
CA GLY A 110 11.96 7.54 15.88
C GLY A 110 11.53 7.10 14.47
N LEU A 111 10.73 6.02 14.30
CA LEU A 111 10.28 5.61 12.98
C LEU A 111 9.32 6.62 12.34
N VAL A 112 8.44 7.22 13.13
CA VAL A 112 7.52 8.26 12.67
C VAL A 112 8.32 9.46 12.18
N GLU A 113 9.25 9.94 13.00
CA GLU A 113 10.13 11.07 12.69
C GLU A 113 10.98 10.82 11.43
N GLN A 114 11.52 9.60 11.28
CA GLN A 114 12.29 9.22 10.09
C GLN A 114 11.43 9.26 8.82
N MET A 115 10.19 8.77 8.88
CA MET A 115 9.29 8.79 7.73
C MET A 115 8.80 10.19 7.41
N VAL A 116 8.50 11.00 8.42
CA VAL A 116 8.17 12.43 8.25
C VAL A 116 9.33 13.20 7.61
N ALA A 117 10.56 12.96 8.05
CA ALA A 117 11.74 13.56 7.43
C ALA A 117 11.88 13.16 5.95
N ARG A 118 11.57 11.89 5.59
CA ARG A 118 11.55 11.45 4.18
C ARG A 118 10.49 12.17 3.38
N PHE A 119 9.28 12.36 3.93
CA PHE A 119 8.22 13.12 3.25
C PHE A 119 8.63 14.58 3.01
N ARG A 120 9.32 15.20 3.96
CA ARG A 120 9.82 16.58 3.83
C ARG A 120 10.95 16.70 2.82
N ALA A 121 11.81 15.69 2.74
CA ALA A 121 12.96 15.68 1.83
C ALA A 121 12.61 15.29 0.39
N SER A 122 11.42 14.71 0.15
CA SER A 122 11.03 14.17 -1.17
C SER A 122 9.88 14.99 -1.76
N PRO A 123 10.00 15.48 -3.02
CA PRO A 123 8.89 16.13 -3.70
C PRO A 123 7.76 15.15 -4.02
N GLN A 124 8.08 13.90 -4.20
CA GLN A 124 7.14 12.80 -4.46
C GLN A 124 7.44 11.61 -3.56
N LEU A 125 6.46 11.13 -2.80
CA LEU A 125 6.57 9.91 -1.99
C LEU A 125 5.20 9.31 -1.70
N TRP A 126 4.97 8.10 -2.18
CA TRP A 126 3.88 7.25 -1.71
C TRP A 126 4.46 6.18 -0.81
N LEU A 127 4.00 6.10 0.45
CA LEU A 127 4.53 5.19 1.46
C LEU A 127 3.50 4.12 1.84
N GLY A 128 3.74 2.88 1.42
CA GLY A 128 2.90 1.72 1.74
C GLY A 128 3.19 1.14 3.11
N ILE A 129 2.14 0.96 3.91
CA ILE A 129 2.19 0.43 5.27
C ILE A 129 1.07 -0.58 5.47
N ALA A 130 1.38 -1.74 6.08
CA ALA A 130 0.36 -2.64 6.61
C ALA A 130 0.02 -2.21 8.05
N PRO A 131 -1.20 -1.71 8.33
CA PRO A 131 -1.54 -1.14 9.64
C PRO A 131 -1.53 -2.18 10.75
N GLU A 132 -1.74 -3.45 10.42
CA GLU A 132 -1.65 -4.57 11.35
C GLU A 132 -0.22 -4.80 11.87
N GLY A 133 0.80 -4.40 11.10
CA GLY A 133 2.22 -4.57 11.43
C GLY A 133 2.68 -6.02 11.52
N THR A 134 1.82 -6.98 11.27
CA THR A 134 2.07 -8.43 11.30
C THR A 134 1.05 -9.17 10.45
N ARG A 135 1.32 -10.42 10.11
CA ARG A 135 0.37 -11.33 9.45
C ARG A 135 -0.40 -12.21 10.44
N LYS A 136 -0.10 -12.11 11.73
CA LYS A 136 -0.87 -12.76 12.79
C LYS A 136 -2.11 -11.93 13.11
N HIS A 137 -3.11 -12.57 13.69
CA HIS A 137 -4.30 -11.85 14.16
C HIS A 137 -3.90 -10.77 15.17
N VAL A 138 -4.45 -9.58 15.02
CA VAL A 138 -4.27 -8.45 15.95
C VAL A 138 -5.62 -7.88 16.31
N HIS A 139 -5.81 -7.60 17.59
CA HIS A 139 -7.05 -6.95 18.06
C HIS A 139 -7.11 -5.46 17.70
N ALA A 140 -5.94 -4.84 17.51
CA ALA A 140 -5.83 -3.41 17.20
C ALA A 140 -4.77 -3.15 16.13
N TRP A 141 -5.05 -2.21 15.24
CA TRP A 141 -4.07 -1.68 14.29
C TRP A 141 -3.03 -0.82 15.02
N LYS A 142 -1.82 -0.81 14.49
CA LYS A 142 -0.79 0.14 14.91
C LYS A 142 -1.08 1.51 14.32
N SER A 143 -1.06 2.56 15.13
CA SER A 143 -1.37 3.93 14.72
C SER A 143 -0.22 4.65 14.00
N GLY A 144 0.94 4.02 13.83
CA GLY A 144 2.13 4.64 13.25
C GLY A 144 1.89 5.29 11.88
N PHE A 145 1.10 4.66 11.00
CA PHE A 145 0.74 5.21 9.70
C PHE A 145 -0.04 6.54 9.81
N TRP A 146 -0.94 6.63 10.79
CA TRP A 146 -1.74 7.81 11.07
C TRP A 146 -0.87 8.96 11.58
N HIS A 147 0.03 8.68 12.53
CA HIS A 147 0.98 9.67 13.04
C HIS A 147 1.91 10.19 11.94
N ILE A 148 2.40 9.30 11.05
CA ILE A 148 3.19 9.69 9.89
C ILE A 148 2.39 10.60 8.97
N ALA A 149 1.18 10.19 8.56
CA ALA A 149 0.35 10.95 7.63
C ALA A 149 0.01 12.34 8.18
N ARG A 150 -0.37 12.40 9.47
CA ARG A 150 -0.70 13.66 10.13
C ARG A 150 0.49 14.60 10.28
N ALA A 151 1.65 14.09 10.73
CA ALA A 151 2.84 14.92 10.95
C ALA A 151 3.54 15.33 9.64
N ALA A 152 3.32 14.56 8.56
CA ALA A 152 3.77 14.92 7.21
C ALA A 152 2.73 15.74 6.42
N GLU A 153 1.55 15.98 6.99
CA GLU A 153 0.44 16.72 6.36
C GLU A 153 0.03 16.10 5.01
N VAL A 154 -0.05 14.78 4.95
CA VAL A 154 -0.42 14.03 3.76
C VAL A 154 -1.65 13.15 4.02
N PRO A 155 -2.49 12.92 3.00
CA PRO A 155 -3.64 12.03 3.14
C PRO A 155 -3.24 10.56 3.20
N ILE A 156 -4.21 9.73 3.59
CA ILE A 156 -4.14 8.28 3.62
C ILE A 156 -5.00 7.72 2.48
N LEU A 157 -4.45 6.79 1.70
CA LEU A 157 -5.15 6.06 0.66
C LEU A 157 -5.34 4.60 1.09
N PRO A 158 -6.57 4.15 1.36
CA PRO A 158 -6.83 2.75 1.65
C PRO A 158 -6.69 1.88 0.39
N ALA A 159 -6.00 0.75 0.51
CA ALA A 159 -5.89 -0.29 -0.51
C ALA A 159 -6.28 -1.64 0.10
N ALA A 160 -7.40 -2.21 -0.32
CA ALA A 160 -7.93 -3.43 0.25
C ALA A 160 -7.66 -4.64 -0.64
N PHE A 161 -7.16 -5.73 -0.04
CA PHE A 161 -7.07 -7.04 -0.69
C PHE A 161 -8.33 -7.85 -0.40
N ASP A 162 -8.98 -8.33 -1.46
CA ASP A 162 -10.11 -9.27 -1.32
C ASP A 162 -9.81 -10.56 -2.08
N TYR A 163 -9.57 -11.62 -1.35
CA TYR A 163 -9.21 -12.92 -1.93
C TYR A 163 -10.37 -13.65 -2.60
N PRO A 164 -11.61 -13.63 -2.05
CA PRO A 164 -12.74 -14.26 -2.73
C PRO A 164 -12.98 -13.69 -4.12
N SER A 165 -12.94 -12.37 -4.28
CA SER A 165 -13.12 -11.70 -5.57
C SER A 165 -11.83 -11.53 -6.36
N ARG A 166 -10.67 -11.79 -5.74
CA ARG A 166 -9.32 -11.52 -6.28
C ARG A 166 -9.17 -10.08 -6.75
N THR A 167 -9.57 -9.15 -5.90
CA THR A 167 -9.45 -7.71 -6.20
C THR A 167 -8.49 -7.01 -5.24
N ILE A 168 -7.82 -6.00 -5.78
CA ILE A 168 -7.18 -4.94 -5.00
C ILE A 168 -8.03 -3.71 -5.22
N THR A 169 -8.69 -3.24 -4.16
CA THR A 169 -9.60 -2.09 -4.23
C THR A 169 -8.94 -0.86 -3.65
N ILE A 170 -8.84 0.20 -4.45
CA ILE A 170 -8.39 1.52 -4.00
C ILE A 170 -9.62 2.23 -3.44
N GLY A 171 -9.55 2.59 -2.18
CA GLY A 171 -10.63 3.28 -1.46
C GLY A 171 -10.60 4.79 -1.65
N PRO A 172 -11.54 5.49 -1.01
CA PRO A 172 -11.58 6.95 -1.01
C PRO A 172 -10.37 7.52 -0.25
N LEU A 173 -9.91 8.67 -0.71
CA LEU A 173 -8.86 9.42 -0.04
C LEU A 173 -9.33 9.85 1.36
N PHE A 174 -8.54 9.60 2.37
CA PHE A 174 -8.86 9.87 3.75
C PHE A 174 -7.90 10.93 4.32
N GLN A 175 -8.45 12.03 4.85
CA GLN A 175 -7.67 13.06 5.51
C GLN A 175 -7.65 12.81 7.02
N PRO A 176 -6.47 12.60 7.66
CA PRO A 176 -6.40 12.40 9.09
C PRO A 176 -6.92 13.62 9.86
N SER A 177 -7.79 13.37 10.84
CA SER A 177 -8.36 14.40 11.70
C SER A 177 -7.50 14.63 12.96
N ALA A 178 -8.06 15.28 13.98
CA ALA A 178 -7.43 15.38 15.29
C ALA A 178 -7.76 14.16 16.18
N ASP A 179 -8.77 13.37 15.82
CA ASP A 179 -9.25 12.23 16.60
C ASP A 179 -8.78 10.91 16.00
N LEU A 180 -7.72 10.35 16.56
CA LEU A 180 -7.17 9.05 16.16
C LEU A 180 -8.22 7.92 16.25
N HIS A 181 -9.05 7.92 17.29
CA HIS A 181 -9.98 6.81 17.50
C HIS A 181 -11.11 6.82 16.47
N ALA A 182 -11.67 7.99 16.18
CA ALA A 182 -12.67 8.18 15.14
C ALA A 182 -12.12 7.82 13.77
N ASP A 183 -10.89 8.26 13.45
CA ASP A 183 -10.23 7.98 12.18
C ASP A 183 -9.95 6.49 11.99
N LEU A 184 -9.44 5.81 13.02
CA LEU A 184 -9.22 4.37 12.98
C LEU A 184 -10.53 3.59 12.83
N ALA A 185 -11.61 4.02 13.47
CA ALA A 185 -12.94 3.41 13.34
C ALA A 185 -13.46 3.55 11.91
N ALA A 186 -13.37 4.75 11.31
CA ALA A 186 -13.79 5.02 9.95
C ALA A 186 -12.99 4.19 8.93
N LEU A 187 -11.66 4.13 9.07
CA LEU A 187 -10.81 3.33 8.21
C LEU A 187 -11.12 1.83 8.35
N ARG A 188 -11.31 1.32 9.56
CA ARG A 188 -11.72 -0.08 9.78
C ARG A 188 -13.07 -0.40 9.16
N ALA A 189 -14.03 0.52 9.23
CA ALA A 189 -15.34 0.35 8.58
C ALA A 189 -15.21 0.17 7.06
N PHE A 190 -14.30 0.90 6.41
CA PHE A 190 -13.99 0.69 4.99
C PHE A 190 -13.48 -0.74 4.72
N TYR A 191 -12.61 -1.30 5.60
CA TYR A 191 -12.05 -2.62 5.38
C TYR A 191 -12.96 -3.78 5.80
N ALA A 192 -14.01 -3.56 6.54
CA ALA A 192 -14.90 -4.60 7.08
C ALA A 192 -15.46 -5.60 6.04
N PRO A 193 -15.82 -5.21 4.80
CA PRO A 193 -16.32 -6.16 3.81
C PRO A 193 -15.22 -7.01 3.14
N PHE A 194 -13.94 -6.64 3.25
CA PHE A 194 -12.87 -7.32 2.53
C PHE A 194 -12.29 -8.51 3.30
N ARG A 195 -12.03 -9.59 2.58
CA ARG A 195 -11.56 -10.86 3.16
C ARG A 195 -10.14 -11.18 2.71
N GLY A 196 -9.23 -11.29 3.68
CA GLY A 196 -7.86 -11.74 3.46
C GLY A 196 -7.79 -13.22 3.12
N LYS A 197 -6.59 -13.72 2.80
CA LYS A 197 -6.37 -15.14 2.46
C LYS A 197 -6.67 -16.07 3.62
N HIS A 198 -6.33 -15.67 4.85
CA HIS A 198 -6.48 -16.49 6.05
C HIS A 198 -7.39 -15.85 7.09
N ARG A 199 -7.59 -14.54 7.05
CA ARG A 199 -8.38 -13.76 7.99
C ARG A 199 -8.76 -12.38 7.43
N ASN A 200 -9.73 -11.75 8.07
CA ASN A 200 -10.16 -10.39 7.75
C ASN A 200 -9.29 -9.33 8.46
N ALA A 201 -9.45 -8.07 8.10
CA ALA A 201 -8.78 -6.92 8.73
C ALA A 201 -9.28 -6.66 10.16
#